data_59494cabfa8c1a72dc1ffa41b4a878f2
#
_entry.id   59494cabfa8c1a72dc1ffa41b4a878f2
#
_cell.length_a   1.000
_cell.length_b   1.000
_cell.length_c   1.000
_cell.angle_alpha   90.00
_cell.angle_beta   90.00
_cell.angle_gamma   90.00
#
_symmetry.space_group_name_H-M   'P 1'
#
loop_
_entity.id
_entity.type
_entity.pdbx_description
1 polymer ?
#
loop_
_entity_poly.entity_id
_entity_poly.type
_entity_poly.pdbx_seq_one_letter_code
_entity_poly.pdbx_strand_id
1 'polypeptide(L)'
;MSDEEQQAEPEPETTESVAPLDDHHEEAMKEMTLEERQEALKRSRWNVFLYLGLAALMFGFALFPFPFSADLNTGGKTYEQDLGMVWGLPLDGEDFTDVPISVEIVASNPSPDPTSNGQVDIAVYLINSNDCGLDGWGLKEDLREGNTEPDHKAQFQTTKDGVKPGDVFEFEFDVDGGNVCLFAEYIDAGNGNAILSRGQMDIEGDMWPNQIYAGIFAVLFLGLSGFAFLGAQRHGEGVKALTEPSKKTAEEEVLASSAGPSGPPPSAA
;
A
#
# COMPACT_ATOMS: atom_id res chain seq x y z
N MET A 1 -49.54 11.30 40.76
CA MET A 1 -49.53 12.64 40.17
C MET A 1 -48.43 12.57 39.15
N SER A 2 -48.81 12.19 38.15
CA SER A 2 -49.28 12.50 36.80
C SER A 2 -48.09 12.38 35.84
N ASP A 3 -48.07 11.22 35.19
CA ASP A 3 -47.27 10.87 34.02
C ASP A 3 -47.76 11.73 32.85
N GLU A 4 -46.86 12.38 32.16
CA GLU A 4 -47.12 12.97 30.87
C GLU A 4 -46.19 12.29 29.83
N GLU A 5 -46.74 11.23 29.23
CA GLU A 5 -46.25 10.62 28.02
C GLU A 5 -46.35 11.63 26.85
N GLN A 6 -45.23 12.17 26.42
CA GLN A 6 -45.13 12.86 25.13
C GLN A 6 -44.92 11.83 24.01
N GLN A 7 -46.04 11.55 23.31
CA GLN A 7 -46.04 10.88 22.03
C GLN A 7 -45.24 11.69 21.01
N ALA A 8 -44.14 11.14 20.55
CA ALA A 8 -43.41 11.64 19.39
C ALA A 8 -44.19 11.24 18.14
N GLU A 9 -44.61 12.24 17.39
CA GLU A 9 -45.21 12.16 16.06
C GLU A 9 -44.16 11.70 15.05
N PRO A 10 -44.42 10.71 14.19
CA PRO A 10 -43.44 10.28 13.18
C PRO A 10 -43.33 11.35 12.08
N GLU A 11 -42.12 11.89 11.90
CA GLU A 11 -41.79 12.71 10.73
C GLU A 11 -42.02 11.91 9.45
N PRO A 12 -42.57 12.52 8.39
CA PRO A 12 -42.73 11.86 7.12
C PRO A 12 -41.36 11.66 6.48
N GLU A 13 -40.96 10.40 6.22
CA GLU A 13 -39.85 10.02 5.40
C GLU A 13 -40.02 10.65 4.02
N THR A 14 -39.22 11.71 3.75
CA THR A 14 -39.05 12.25 2.43
C THR A 14 -38.21 11.24 1.65
N THR A 15 -38.88 10.34 0.93
CA THR A 15 -38.25 9.55 -0.11
C THR A 15 -37.74 10.51 -1.18
N GLU A 16 -36.52 11.00 -1.03
CA GLU A 16 -35.79 11.59 -2.16
C GLU A 16 -35.65 10.52 -3.23
N SER A 17 -36.48 10.66 -4.24
CA SER A 17 -36.35 9.96 -5.50
C SER A 17 -34.96 10.30 -6.08
N VAL A 18 -34.00 9.41 -5.87
CA VAL A 18 -32.70 9.48 -6.54
C VAL A 18 -33.01 9.33 -8.03
N ALA A 19 -33.08 10.46 -8.72
CA ALA A 19 -33.19 10.47 -10.19
C ALA A 19 -32.00 9.68 -10.78
N PRO A 20 -32.21 8.80 -11.74
CA PRO A 20 -31.12 8.02 -12.32
C PRO A 20 -30.10 8.98 -12.93
N LEU A 21 -28.89 8.96 -12.39
CA LEU A 21 -27.72 9.75 -12.82
C LEU A 21 -27.31 9.51 -14.29
N ASP A 22 -27.91 8.50 -14.93
CA ASP A 22 -27.56 8.05 -16.29
C ASP A 22 -28.16 8.92 -17.41
N ASP A 23 -29.35 9.49 -17.23
CA ASP A 23 -30.03 10.19 -18.32
C ASP A 23 -29.38 11.53 -18.70
N HIS A 24 -28.86 12.28 -17.73
CA HIS A 24 -28.18 13.56 -17.98
C HIS A 24 -26.82 13.42 -18.66
N HIS A 25 -26.13 12.29 -18.42
CA HIS A 25 -24.86 12.00 -19.10
C HIS A 25 -25.05 11.56 -20.56
N GLU A 26 -26.14 10.85 -20.86
CA GLU A 26 -26.44 10.48 -22.24
C GLU A 26 -26.85 11.66 -23.08
N GLU A 27 -27.64 12.61 -22.55
CA GLU A 27 -28.02 13.84 -23.26
C GLU A 27 -26.81 14.73 -23.53
N ALA A 28 -25.92 14.95 -22.55
CA ALA A 28 -24.70 15.72 -22.73
C ALA A 28 -23.76 15.10 -23.76
N MET A 29 -23.71 13.77 -23.88
CA MET A 29 -22.90 13.10 -24.89
C MET A 29 -23.49 13.20 -26.30
N LYS A 30 -24.80 13.36 -26.46
CA LYS A 30 -25.44 13.54 -27.77
C LYS A 30 -25.14 14.88 -28.42
N GLU A 31 -24.87 15.91 -27.63
CA GLU A 31 -24.57 17.25 -28.11
C GLU A 31 -23.10 17.51 -28.46
N MET A 32 -22.18 16.58 -28.07
CA MET A 32 -20.74 16.75 -28.33
C MET A 32 -20.40 16.66 -29.82
N THR A 33 -19.57 17.59 -30.28
CA THR A 33 -19.00 17.58 -31.62
C THR A 33 -18.04 16.42 -31.83
N LEU A 34 -17.74 16.09 -33.10
CA LEU A 34 -16.80 15.00 -33.43
C LEU A 34 -15.41 15.24 -32.81
N GLU A 35 -14.94 16.48 -32.85
CA GLU A 35 -13.61 16.86 -32.31
C GLU A 35 -13.56 16.68 -30.79
N GLU A 36 -14.59 17.14 -30.07
CA GLU A 36 -14.71 16.96 -28.63
C GLU A 36 -14.75 15.49 -28.22
N ARG A 37 -15.46 14.64 -28.99
CA ARG A 37 -15.49 13.19 -28.73
C ARG A 37 -14.15 12.52 -28.98
N GLN A 38 -13.40 12.93 -30.00
CA GLN A 38 -12.05 12.41 -30.25
C GLN A 38 -11.09 12.80 -29.14
N GLU A 39 -11.17 14.04 -28.64
CA GLU A 39 -10.36 14.52 -27.55
C GLU A 39 -10.70 13.78 -26.23
N ALA A 40 -11.98 13.63 -25.92
CA ALA A 40 -12.47 12.87 -24.78
C ALA A 40 -12.02 11.40 -24.84
N LEU A 41 -12.07 10.76 -26.01
CA LEU A 41 -11.57 9.41 -26.24
C LEU A 41 -10.06 9.31 -25.97
N LYS A 42 -9.28 10.25 -26.49
CA LYS A 42 -7.83 10.30 -26.27
C LYS A 42 -7.50 10.46 -24.78
N ARG A 43 -8.18 11.36 -24.10
CA ARG A 43 -8.02 11.61 -22.67
C ARG A 43 -8.42 10.37 -21.84
N SER A 44 -9.54 9.74 -22.18
CA SER A 44 -10.01 8.54 -21.48
C SER A 44 -9.04 7.37 -21.65
N ARG A 45 -8.51 7.13 -22.86
CA ARG A 45 -7.47 6.11 -23.10
C ARG A 45 -6.21 6.38 -22.31
N TRP A 46 -5.76 7.65 -22.22
CA TRP A 46 -4.60 8.02 -21.43
C TRP A 46 -4.82 7.75 -19.95
N ASN A 47 -6.01 8.06 -19.43
CA ASN A 47 -6.36 7.79 -18.03
C ASN A 47 -6.37 6.29 -17.71
N VAL A 48 -6.78 5.42 -18.64
CA VAL A 48 -6.69 3.95 -18.46
C VAL A 48 -5.24 3.54 -18.21
N PHE A 49 -4.31 3.98 -19.05
CA PHE A 49 -2.89 3.64 -18.90
C PHE A 49 -2.30 4.23 -17.62
N LEU A 50 -2.68 5.46 -17.27
CA LEU A 50 -2.21 6.11 -16.04
C LEU A 50 -2.63 5.33 -14.80
N TYR A 51 -3.94 5.03 -14.67
CA TYR A 51 -4.44 4.31 -13.50
C TYR A 51 -3.95 2.86 -13.46
N LEU A 52 -3.83 2.20 -14.60
CA LEU A 52 -3.24 0.86 -14.66
C LEU A 52 -1.77 0.86 -14.24
N GLY A 53 -1.00 1.87 -14.67
CA GLY A 53 0.38 2.06 -14.25
C GLY A 53 0.52 2.31 -12.75
N LEU A 54 -0.36 3.16 -12.18
CA LEU A 54 -0.41 3.40 -10.74
C LEU A 54 -0.81 2.15 -9.96
N ALA A 55 -1.79 1.38 -10.45
CA ALA A 55 -2.15 0.11 -9.84
C ALA A 55 -0.98 -0.89 -9.84
N ALA A 56 -0.26 -1.02 -10.96
CA ALA A 56 0.91 -1.89 -11.06
C ALA A 56 2.05 -1.44 -10.11
N LEU A 57 2.24 -0.14 -9.95
CA LEU A 57 3.20 0.42 -9.00
C LEU A 57 2.82 0.10 -7.55
N MET A 58 1.55 0.25 -7.18
CA MET A 58 1.07 -0.10 -5.85
C MET A 58 1.19 -1.60 -5.57
N PHE A 59 0.92 -2.46 -6.56
CA PHE A 59 1.19 -3.90 -6.44
C PHE A 59 2.69 -4.18 -6.25
N GLY A 60 3.56 -3.46 -6.94
CA GLY A 60 5.00 -3.56 -6.72
C GLY A 60 5.36 -3.26 -5.27
N PHE A 61 4.87 -2.17 -4.71
CA PHE A 61 5.09 -1.83 -3.30
C PHE A 61 4.53 -2.86 -2.32
N ALA A 62 3.44 -3.56 -2.65
CA ALA A 62 2.87 -4.60 -1.79
C ALA A 62 3.68 -5.91 -1.81
N LEU A 63 4.38 -6.20 -2.90
CA LEU A 63 5.04 -7.49 -3.12
C LEU A 63 6.53 -7.50 -2.83
N PHE A 64 7.19 -6.33 -2.87
CA PHE A 64 8.64 -6.24 -2.71
C PHE A 64 8.99 -5.51 -1.40
N PRO A 65 9.80 -6.12 -0.54
CA PRO A 65 10.32 -5.45 0.64
C PRO A 65 11.35 -4.37 0.28
N PHE A 66 11.59 -3.47 1.22
CA PHE A 66 12.72 -2.54 1.19
C PHE A 66 13.87 -3.16 1.97
N PRO A 67 14.93 -3.63 1.31
CA PRO A 67 16.08 -4.20 1.97
C PRO A 67 16.90 -3.10 2.66
N PHE A 68 17.44 -3.45 3.83
CA PHE A 68 18.45 -2.65 4.51
C PHE A 68 19.60 -3.56 4.96
N SER A 69 20.80 -3.03 5.02
CA SER A 69 21.96 -3.77 5.48
C SER A 69 22.95 -2.85 6.19
N ALA A 70 23.64 -3.39 7.17
CA ALA A 70 24.74 -2.71 7.79
C ALA A 70 25.66 -3.65 8.56
N ASP A 71 26.90 -3.20 8.79
CA ASP A 71 27.93 -3.95 9.47
C ASP A 71 28.27 -3.32 10.82
N LEU A 72 28.19 -4.07 11.90
CA LEU A 72 28.78 -3.69 13.18
C LEU A 72 30.27 -4.05 13.16
N ASN A 73 31.11 -3.17 12.63
CA ASN A 73 32.51 -3.51 12.34
C ASN A 73 33.54 -2.76 13.19
N THR A 74 33.21 -1.79 14.01
CA THR A 74 34.22 -0.91 14.60
C THR A 74 33.99 -0.59 16.06
N GLY A 75 34.37 -1.48 16.94
CA GLY A 75 34.51 -1.13 18.36
C GLY A 75 33.28 -0.45 19.00
N GLY A 76 32.19 -0.42 18.32
CA GLY A 76 30.89 -0.04 18.82
C GLY A 76 30.34 -1.15 19.70
N LYS A 77 29.62 -0.75 20.72
CA LYS A 77 29.04 -1.67 21.71
C LYS A 77 27.62 -2.09 21.25
N THR A 78 27.01 -1.27 20.47
CA THR A 78 25.64 -1.42 19.97
C THR A 78 25.61 -0.95 18.54
N TYR A 79 24.94 -1.71 17.70
CA TYR A 79 24.53 -1.28 16.40
C TYR A 79 23.28 -0.40 16.55
N GLU A 80 23.25 0.70 15.86
CA GLU A 80 22.13 1.63 15.84
C GLU A 80 21.89 2.10 14.40
N GLN A 81 20.66 1.94 13.93
CA GLN A 81 20.23 2.44 12.62
C GLN A 81 18.85 3.05 12.72
N ASP A 82 18.74 4.25 12.18
CA ASP A 82 17.45 4.85 11.88
C ASP A 82 16.91 4.24 10.58
N LEU A 83 15.83 3.46 10.69
CA LEU A 83 15.13 2.88 9.54
C LEU A 83 14.22 3.89 8.85
N GLY A 84 14.06 5.07 9.46
CA GLY A 84 13.19 6.12 8.95
C GLY A 84 11.72 5.89 9.24
N MET A 85 10.88 6.52 8.46
CA MET A 85 9.44 6.50 8.66
C MET A 85 8.81 5.24 8.07
N VAL A 86 8.29 4.39 8.93
CA VAL A 86 7.46 3.24 8.57
C VAL A 86 6.03 3.72 8.34
N TRP A 87 5.50 3.46 7.16
CA TRP A 87 4.17 3.88 6.78
C TRP A 87 3.11 2.94 7.34
N GLY A 88 2.38 3.39 8.34
CA GLY A 88 1.23 2.74 8.94
C GLY A 88 0.21 3.77 9.40
N LEU A 89 -0.99 3.34 9.81
CA LEU A 89 -1.87 4.22 10.57
C LEU A 89 -1.27 4.39 11.96
N PRO A 90 -1.39 5.59 12.55
CA PRO A 90 -0.94 5.82 13.94
C PRO A 90 -2.00 5.26 14.91
N LEU A 91 -2.32 3.99 14.78
CA LEU A 91 -3.14 3.25 15.72
C LEU A 91 -2.19 2.53 16.66
N ASP A 92 -2.44 2.63 17.95
CA ASP A 92 -1.62 1.98 18.96
C ASP A 92 -2.12 0.56 19.21
N GLY A 93 -1.22 -0.40 19.25
CA GLY A 93 -1.49 -1.79 19.60
C GLY A 93 -1.63 -2.72 18.41
N GLU A 94 -1.81 -4.00 18.70
CA GLU A 94 -1.87 -5.07 17.70
C GLU A 94 -3.06 -4.90 16.76
N ASP A 95 -2.81 -4.49 15.53
CA ASP A 95 -3.82 -4.31 14.51
C ASP A 95 -3.32 -4.74 13.11
N PHE A 96 -4.22 -4.66 12.13
CA PHE A 96 -3.93 -5.05 10.74
C PHE A 96 -3.08 -4.02 9.98
N THR A 97 -2.66 -2.94 10.63
CA THR A 97 -1.85 -1.86 10.02
C THR A 97 -0.38 -1.95 10.39
N ASP A 98 -0.01 -2.88 11.27
CA ASP A 98 1.37 -3.13 11.65
C ASP A 98 2.22 -3.50 10.44
N VAL A 99 3.47 -3.10 10.48
CA VAL A 99 4.41 -3.33 9.39
C VAL A 99 5.39 -4.41 9.81
N PRO A 100 5.43 -5.53 9.09
CA PRO A 100 6.39 -6.58 9.36
C PRO A 100 7.80 -6.14 8.97
N ILE A 101 8.75 -6.38 9.88
CA ILE A 101 10.18 -6.16 9.69
C ILE A 101 10.92 -7.45 10.03
N SER A 102 11.70 -7.96 9.08
CA SER A 102 12.58 -9.10 9.27
C SER A 102 14.01 -8.61 9.39
N VAL A 103 14.73 -9.14 10.38
CA VAL A 103 16.14 -8.81 10.65
C VAL A 103 16.94 -10.10 10.73
N GLU A 104 17.87 -10.29 9.81
CA GLU A 104 18.84 -11.38 9.83
C GLU A 104 20.16 -10.88 10.36
N ILE A 105 20.72 -11.59 11.34
CA ILE A 105 22.01 -11.25 11.96
C ILE A 105 22.95 -12.43 11.84
N VAL A 106 24.11 -12.18 11.22
CA VAL A 106 25.22 -13.12 11.18
C VAL A 106 26.24 -12.72 12.24
N ALA A 107 26.45 -13.60 13.22
CA ALA A 107 27.43 -13.37 14.29
C ALA A 107 28.85 -13.62 13.78
N SER A 108 29.51 -12.61 13.25
CA SER A 108 30.85 -12.77 12.64
C SER A 108 31.93 -12.97 13.69
N ASN A 109 31.87 -12.26 14.81
CA ASN A 109 32.85 -12.42 15.91
C ASN A 109 32.23 -12.05 17.27
N PRO A 110 31.44 -12.94 17.88
CA PRO A 110 30.98 -12.74 19.24
C PRO A 110 32.17 -12.88 20.21
N SER A 111 32.63 -11.76 20.75
CA SER A 111 33.72 -11.76 21.71
C SER A 111 33.14 -11.70 23.12
N PRO A 112 33.21 -12.77 23.91
CA PRO A 112 32.69 -12.74 25.26
C PRO A 112 33.52 -11.80 26.12
N ASP A 113 32.86 -11.05 26.99
CA ASP A 113 33.53 -10.33 28.06
C ASP A 113 34.24 -11.35 28.99
N PRO A 114 35.50 -11.19 29.36
CA PRO A 114 36.18 -12.09 30.26
C PRO A 114 35.51 -12.23 31.64
N THR A 115 34.58 -11.35 31.98
CA THR A 115 33.80 -11.41 33.24
C THR A 115 32.51 -12.24 33.10
N SER A 116 32.10 -12.58 31.88
CA SER A 116 30.90 -13.38 31.62
C SER A 116 31.18 -14.89 31.74
N ASN A 117 30.14 -15.69 31.89
CA ASN A 117 30.24 -17.16 31.91
C ASN A 117 30.64 -17.75 30.54
N GLY A 118 31.09 -16.94 29.60
CA GLY A 118 31.55 -17.34 28.28
C GLY A 118 30.44 -17.61 27.28
N GLN A 119 29.20 -17.38 27.66
CA GLN A 119 28.05 -17.45 26.75
C GLN A 119 27.53 -16.05 26.44
N VAL A 120 27.31 -15.79 25.17
CA VAL A 120 26.88 -14.52 24.63
C VAL A 120 25.61 -14.75 23.85
N ASP A 121 24.63 -13.90 24.03
CA ASP A 121 23.41 -13.83 23.21
C ASP A 121 23.39 -12.54 22.38
N ILE A 122 22.52 -12.48 21.39
CA ILE A 122 22.23 -11.28 20.62
C ILE A 122 20.87 -10.76 21.07
N ALA A 123 20.82 -9.46 21.33
CA ALA A 123 19.60 -8.72 21.59
C ALA A 123 19.31 -7.77 20.44
N VAL A 124 18.08 -7.79 19.95
CA VAL A 124 17.58 -6.93 18.88
C VAL A 124 16.38 -6.16 19.41
N TYR A 125 16.38 -4.87 19.13
CA TYR A 125 15.31 -3.96 19.55
C TYR A 125 14.80 -3.19 18.34
N LEU A 126 13.50 -3.08 18.21
CA LEU A 126 12.84 -2.16 17.30
C LEU A 126 12.03 -1.19 18.14
N ILE A 127 12.34 0.09 18.03
CA ILE A 127 11.78 1.14 18.86
C ILE A 127 11.24 2.25 18.00
N ASN A 128 9.95 2.57 18.17
CA ASN A 128 9.34 3.72 17.53
C ASN A 128 9.73 4.98 18.32
N SER A 129 10.65 5.76 17.77
CA SER A 129 11.13 7.00 18.38
C SER A 129 11.53 8.02 17.31
N ASN A 130 11.23 9.28 17.59
CA ASN A 130 11.67 10.40 16.74
C ASN A 130 13.16 10.75 16.93
N ASP A 131 13.78 10.27 17.98
CA ASP A 131 15.21 10.47 18.28
C ASP A 131 15.85 9.15 18.71
N CYS A 132 16.41 8.43 17.74
CA CYS A 132 17.10 7.17 18.00
C CYS A 132 18.25 7.34 18.99
N GLY A 133 18.96 8.48 18.93
CA GLY A 133 20.17 8.71 19.70
C GLY A 133 19.93 8.97 21.19
N LEU A 134 18.82 9.58 21.58
CA LEU A 134 18.54 9.92 22.97
C LEU A 134 17.41 9.07 23.56
N ASP A 135 16.23 9.17 22.99
CA ASP A 135 15.02 8.51 23.52
C ASP A 135 15.08 6.99 23.28
N GLY A 136 15.55 6.58 22.10
CA GLY A 136 15.67 5.17 21.74
C GLY A 136 16.66 4.42 22.64
N TRP A 137 17.77 5.03 23.01
CA TRP A 137 18.74 4.40 23.92
C TRP A 137 18.18 4.17 25.32
N GLY A 138 17.45 5.15 25.88
CA GLY A 138 16.81 5.00 27.18
C GLY A 138 15.78 3.88 27.16
N LEU A 139 14.93 3.85 26.17
CA LEU A 139 13.89 2.83 26.03
C LEU A 139 14.49 1.42 25.83
N LYS A 140 15.58 1.29 25.06
CA LYS A 140 16.31 0.04 24.88
C LYS A 140 16.80 -0.52 26.23
N GLU A 141 17.37 0.34 27.07
CA GLU A 141 17.86 -0.07 28.41
C GLU A 141 16.70 -0.48 29.31
N ASP A 142 15.60 0.27 29.30
CA ASP A 142 14.40 -0.02 30.08
C ASP A 142 13.76 -1.35 29.67
N LEU A 143 13.66 -1.63 28.37
CA LEU A 143 13.17 -2.92 27.85
C LEU A 143 14.04 -4.09 28.31
N ARG A 144 15.36 -3.95 28.21
CA ARG A 144 16.31 -4.98 28.61
C ARG A 144 16.24 -5.27 30.10
N GLU A 145 16.08 -4.22 30.92
CA GLU A 145 16.00 -4.33 32.39
C GLU A 145 14.61 -4.77 32.88
N GLY A 146 13.62 -4.85 31.98
CA GLY A 146 12.24 -5.19 32.32
C GLY A 146 11.48 -4.04 33.00
N ASN A 147 11.95 -2.80 32.86
CA ASN A 147 11.27 -1.61 33.36
C ASN A 147 10.12 -1.16 32.45
N THR A 148 10.17 -1.60 31.18
CA THR A 148 9.10 -1.38 30.18
C THR A 148 8.72 -2.71 29.56
N GLU A 149 7.42 -2.99 29.46
CA GLU A 149 6.96 -4.19 28.75
C GLU A 149 7.03 -3.96 27.24
N PRO A 150 7.45 -4.97 26.47
CA PRO A 150 7.44 -4.89 25.01
C PRO A 150 6.02 -4.70 24.48
N ASP A 151 5.87 -3.78 23.53
CA ASP A 151 4.63 -3.53 22.80
C ASP A 151 4.95 -3.25 21.32
N HIS A 152 3.95 -2.90 20.48
CA HIS A 152 4.17 -2.64 19.06
C HIS A 152 5.00 -1.37 18.77
N LYS A 153 5.19 -0.50 19.76
CA LYS A 153 6.08 0.67 19.67
C LYS A 153 7.51 0.38 20.09
N ALA A 154 7.69 -0.63 20.94
CA ALA A 154 9.00 -0.98 21.47
C ALA A 154 9.10 -2.49 21.69
N GLN A 155 9.71 -3.17 20.75
CA GLN A 155 9.87 -4.63 20.76
C GLN A 155 11.30 -5.02 21.04
N PHE A 156 11.45 -6.18 21.68
CA PHE A 156 12.73 -6.73 22.08
C PHE A 156 12.71 -8.26 21.93
N GLN A 157 13.71 -8.76 21.24
CA GLN A 157 13.93 -10.20 21.09
C GLN A 157 15.37 -10.57 21.35
N THR A 158 15.60 -11.77 21.88
CA THR A 158 16.95 -12.29 22.16
C THR A 158 17.11 -13.72 21.70
N THR A 159 18.34 -14.09 21.33
CA THR A 159 18.75 -15.51 21.26
C THR A 159 18.81 -16.12 22.67
N LYS A 160 18.67 -17.45 22.79
CA LYS A 160 18.58 -18.12 24.10
C LYS A 160 19.64 -19.20 24.36
N ASP A 161 20.39 -19.61 23.34
CA ASP A 161 21.23 -20.81 23.42
C ASP A 161 22.73 -20.52 23.30
N GLY A 162 23.10 -19.26 23.45
CA GLY A 162 24.44 -18.77 23.19
C GLY A 162 24.79 -18.72 21.71
N VAL A 163 25.62 -17.79 21.32
CA VAL A 163 25.96 -17.46 19.93
C VAL A 163 27.40 -17.88 19.63
N LYS A 164 27.61 -18.53 18.49
CA LYS A 164 28.94 -18.92 17.99
C LYS A 164 29.29 -18.13 16.73
N PRO A 165 30.57 -17.99 16.42
CA PRO A 165 31.00 -17.36 15.18
C PRO A 165 30.40 -18.09 13.95
N GLY A 166 29.74 -17.32 13.09
CA GLY A 166 29.10 -17.80 11.88
C GLY A 166 27.64 -18.26 12.04
N ASP A 167 27.09 -18.21 13.26
CA ASP A 167 25.66 -18.47 13.47
C ASP A 167 24.84 -17.35 12.83
N VAL A 168 23.68 -17.75 12.26
CA VAL A 168 22.70 -16.85 11.62
C VAL A 168 21.41 -16.93 12.40
N PHE A 169 20.87 -15.77 12.72
CA PHE A 169 19.63 -15.61 13.48
C PHE A 169 18.67 -14.73 12.72
N GLU A 170 17.42 -15.11 12.69
CA GLU A 170 16.32 -14.35 12.08
C GLU A 170 15.36 -13.88 13.19
N PHE A 171 15.00 -12.61 13.15
CA PHE A 171 14.08 -11.97 14.08
C PHE A 171 12.95 -11.33 13.27
N GLU A 172 11.73 -11.59 13.65
CA GLU A 172 10.54 -11.03 13.01
C GLU A 172 9.83 -10.09 13.99
N PHE A 173 9.48 -8.91 13.52
CA PHE A 173 8.81 -7.87 14.30
C PHE A 173 7.62 -7.32 13.51
N ASP A 174 6.56 -6.97 14.22
CA ASP A 174 5.42 -6.23 13.69
C ASP A 174 5.33 -4.90 14.43
N VAL A 175 5.56 -3.78 13.74
CA VAL A 175 5.70 -2.46 14.35
C VAL A 175 4.60 -1.50 13.92
N ASP A 176 4.17 -0.64 14.84
CA ASP A 176 3.30 0.48 14.56
C ASP A 176 3.94 1.46 13.57
N GLY A 177 3.09 2.18 12.79
CA GLY A 177 3.57 3.25 11.92
C GLY A 177 4.26 4.37 12.69
N GLY A 178 5.38 4.85 12.16
CA GLY A 178 6.16 5.93 12.78
C GLY A 178 7.63 5.86 12.43
N ASN A 179 8.48 6.64 13.10
CA ASN A 179 9.93 6.51 12.97
C ASN A 179 10.42 5.33 13.78
N VAL A 180 11.11 4.41 13.13
CA VAL A 180 11.59 3.17 13.75
C VAL A 180 13.11 3.14 13.79
N CYS A 181 13.64 2.85 14.97
CA CYS A 181 15.05 2.67 15.26
C CYS A 181 15.35 1.20 15.52
N LEU A 182 16.32 0.67 14.80
CA LEU A 182 16.86 -0.67 15.02
C LEU A 182 18.11 -0.59 15.89
N PHE A 183 18.14 -1.37 16.97
CA PHE A 183 19.34 -1.60 17.76
C PHE A 183 19.67 -3.09 17.81
N ALA A 184 20.94 -3.42 17.77
CA ALA A 184 21.42 -4.77 18.00
C ALA A 184 22.70 -4.75 18.80
N GLU A 185 22.82 -5.67 19.77
CA GLU A 185 24.00 -5.75 20.65
C GLU A 185 24.22 -7.18 21.12
N TYR A 186 25.47 -7.48 21.49
CA TYR A 186 25.76 -8.68 22.24
C TYR A 186 25.48 -8.47 23.73
N ILE A 187 24.80 -9.42 24.33
CA ILE A 187 24.47 -9.44 25.76
C ILE A 187 25.05 -10.68 26.43
N ASP A 188 25.30 -10.60 27.71
CA ASP A 188 25.68 -11.73 28.54
C ASP A 188 24.47 -12.66 28.76
N ALA A 189 24.57 -13.91 28.34
CA ALA A 189 23.50 -14.87 28.46
C ALA A 189 23.09 -15.19 29.92
N GLY A 190 23.98 -14.91 30.89
CA GLY A 190 23.73 -15.19 32.30
C GLY A 190 22.97 -14.09 33.04
N ASN A 191 23.15 -12.83 32.67
CA ASN A 191 22.57 -11.68 33.38
C ASN A 191 21.86 -10.67 32.48
N GLY A 192 21.87 -10.87 31.15
CA GLY A 192 21.22 -9.99 30.19
C GLY A 192 21.89 -8.62 29.99
N ASN A 193 23.05 -8.37 30.62
CA ASN A 193 23.71 -7.08 30.48
C ASN A 193 24.41 -6.94 29.12
N ALA A 194 24.43 -5.72 28.60
CA ALA A 194 25.13 -5.43 27.34
C ALA A 194 26.64 -5.67 27.50
N ILE A 195 27.23 -6.41 26.56
CA ILE A 195 28.65 -6.69 26.51
C ILE A 195 29.36 -5.50 25.88
N LEU A 196 30.23 -4.88 26.62
CA LEU A 196 30.97 -3.70 26.18
C LEU A 196 32.25 -4.03 25.37
N SER A 197 32.45 -5.30 25.03
CA SER A 197 33.58 -5.77 24.25
C SER A 197 33.31 -5.63 22.73
N ARG A 198 34.41 -5.68 21.97
CA ARG A 198 34.34 -5.56 20.51
C ARG A 198 33.74 -6.83 19.90
N GLY A 199 32.48 -6.79 19.59
CA GLY A 199 31.82 -7.78 18.75
C GLY A 199 31.74 -7.33 17.30
N GLN A 200 31.57 -8.27 16.39
CA GLN A 200 31.26 -8.02 14.97
C GLN A 200 30.02 -8.80 14.62
N MET A 201 29.07 -8.14 13.97
CA MET A 201 27.89 -8.76 13.38
C MET A 201 27.57 -8.08 12.06
N ASP A 202 27.10 -8.86 11.13
CA ASP A 202 26.57 -8.38 9.87
C ASP A 202 25.05 -8.43 9.98
N ILE A 203 24.38 -7.33 9.65
CA ILE A 203 22.94 -7.19 9.81
C ILE A 203 22.33 -6.91 8.45
N GLU A 204 21.40 -7.75 8.07
CA GLU A 204 20.56 -7.56 6.89
C GLU A 204 19.11 -7.62 7.31
N GLY A 205 18.23 -6.97 6.58
CA GLY A 205 16.82 -7.03 6.90
C GLY A 205 15.96 -6.51 5.77
N ASP A 206 14.70 -6.85 5.90
CA ASP A 206 13.64 -6.47 4.99
C ASP A 206 12.51 -5.80 5.74
N MET A 207 12.14 -4.61 5.28
CA MET A 207 10.99 -3.88 5.79
C MET A 207 9.88 -3.93 4.73
N TRP A 208 8.75 -4.50 5.09
CA TRP A 208 7.61 -4.57 4.20
C TRP A 208 6.79 -3.28 4.29
N PRO A 209 6.42 -2.66 3.16
CA PRO A 209 5.47 -1.57 3.21
C PRO A 209 4.11 -2.10 3.69
N ASN A 210 3.27 -1.22 4.22
CA ASN A 210 1.93 -1.63 4.63
C ASN A 210 1.13 -2.20 3.45
N GLN A 211 1.08 -3.53 3.37
CA GLN A 211 0.48 -4.28 2.26
C GLN A 211 -1.01 -3.98 2.10
N ILE A 212 -1.70 -3.68 3.20
CA ILE A 212 -3.14 -3.40 3.18
C ILE A 212 -3.42 -2.10 2.45
N TYR A 213 -2.68 -1.03 2.76
CA TYR A 213 -2.83 0.24 2.03
C TYR A 213 -2.46 0.11 0.57
N ALA A 214 -1.33 -0.53 0.28
CA ALA A 214 -0.92 -0.77 -1.09
C ALA A 214 -1.98 -1.58 -1.84
N GLY A 215 -2.58 -2.60 -1.21
CA GLY A 215 -3.68 -3.38 -1.75
C GLY A 215 -4.95 -2.56 -2.01
N ILE A 216 -5.37 -1.75 -1.03
CA ILE A 216 -6.54 -0.87 -1.17
C ILE A 216 -6.35 0.11 -2.33
N PHE A 217 -5.21 0.79 -2.42
CA PHE A 217 -4.92 1.71 -3.51
C PHE A 217 -4.82 1.01 -4.86
N ALA A 218 -4.24 -0.19 -4.91
CA ALA A 218 -4.20 -0.99 -6.14
C ALA A 218 -5.60 -1.32 -6.66
N VAL A 219 -6.50 -1.79 -5.79
CA VAL A 219 -7.90 -2.08 -6.15
C VAL A 219 -8.62 -0.81 -6.58
N LEU A 220 -8.42 0.31 -5.89
CA LEU A 220 -9.02 1.59 -6.22
C LEU A 220 -8.59 2.07 -7.61
N PHE A 221 -7.29 2.03 -7.91
CA PHE A 221 -6.78 2.42 -9.23
C PHE A 221 -7.21 1.46 -10.33
N LEU A 222 -7.33 0.14 -10.06
CA LEU A 222 -7.92 -0.80 -11.01
C LEU A 222 -9.39 -0.46 -11.30
N GLY A 223 -10.17 -0.12 -10.28
CA GLY A 223 -11.55 0.34 -10.43
C GLY A 223 -11.64 1.60 -11.31
N LEU A 224 -10.83 2.62 -11.01
CA LEU A 224 -10.75 3.85 -11.81
C LEU A 224 -10.32 3.58 -13.26
N SER A 225 -9.39 2.65 -13.48
CA SER A 225 -8.99 2.21 -14.82
C SER A 225 -10.17 1.57 -15.57
N GLY A 226 -10.95 0.73 -14.89
CA GLY A 226 -12.17 0.13 -15.44
C GLY A 226 -13.20 1.17 -15.86
N PHE A 227 -13.49 2.17 -15.01
CA PHE A 227 -14.39 3.28 -15.36
C PHE A 227 -13.87 4.10 -16.54
N ALA A 228 -12.57 4.43 -16.56
CA ALA A 228 -11.96 5.12 -17.68
C ALA A 228 -12.05 4.29 -18.99
N PHE A 229 -11.92 2.97 -18.92
CA PHE A 229 -12.07 2.07 -20.05
C PHE A 229 -13.50 2.05 -20.58
N LEU A 230 -14.50 1.97 -19.71
CA LEU A 230 -15.92 2.07 -20.13
C LEU A 230 -16.23 3.41 -20.78
N GLY A 231 -15.68 4.50 -20.24
CA GLY A 231 -15.74 5.83 -20.86
C GLY A 231 -15.12 5.84 -22.27
N ALA A 232 -13.94 5.22 -22.43
CA ALA A 232 -13.27 5.11 -23.72
C ALA A 232 -14.08 4.30 -24.74
N GLN A 233 -14.75 3.22 -24.33
CA GLN A 233 -15.64 2.45 -25.20
C GLN A 233 -16.82 3.29 -25.68
N ARG A 234 -17.55 3.95 -24.76
CA ARG A 234 -18.70 4.81 -25.09
C ARG A 234 -18.33 5.93 -26.06
N HIS A 235 -17.21 6.64 -25.81
CA HIS A 235 -16.73 7.67 -26.74
C HIS A 235 -16.27 7.07 -28.08
N GLY A 236 -15.66 5.88 -28.07
CA GLY A 236 -15.22 5.18 -29.28
C GLY A 236 -16.38 4.78 -30.17
N GLU A 237 -17.48 4.27 -29.62
CA GLU A 237 -18.71 3.94 -30.33
C GLU A 237 -19.37 5.20 -30.92
N GLY A 238 -19.41 6.29 -30.15
CA GLY A 238 -19.92 7.57 -30.62
C GLY A 238 -19.11 8.17 -31.76
N VAL A 239 -17.77 8.04 -31.76
CA VAL A 239 -16.91 8.46 -32.88
C VAL A 239 -17.16 7.60 -34.10
N LYS A 240 -17.29 6.28 -33.97
CA LYS A 240 -17.62 5.36 -35.08
C LYS A 240 -18.96 5.69 -35.69
N ALA A 241 -20.00 5.94 -34.88
CA ALA A 241 -21.33 6.28 -35.37
C ALA A 241 -21.36 7.56 -36.20
N LEU A 242 -20.46 8.52 -35.91
CA LEU A 242 -20.34 9.78 -36.64
C LEU A 242 -19.45 9.69 -37.89
N THR A 243 -18.48 8.77 -37.92
CA THR A 243 -17.50 8.66 -39.00
C THR A 243 -17.84 7.57 -40.02
N GLU A 244 -18.51 6.50 -39.62
CA GLU A 244 -18.93 5.45 -40.54
C GLU A 244 -20.25 5.87 -41.18
N PRO A 245 -20.35 5.86 -42.52
CA PRO A 245 -21.64 6.06 -43.17
C PRO A 245 -22.61 4.97 -42.70
N SER A 246 -23.81 5.40 -42.32
CA SER A 246 -24.88 4.48 -41.91
C SER A 246 -24.93 3.30 -42.88
N LYS A 247 -24.61 2.11 -42.38
CA LYS A 247 -24.86 0.88 -43.18
C LYS A 247 -26.33 0.87 -43.50
N LYS A 248 -26.67 1.06 -44.78
CA LYS A 248 -28.08 0.96 -45.24
C LYS A 248 -28.61 -0.33 -44.67
N THR A 249 -29.71 -0.23 -43.95
CA THR A 249 -30.41 -1.40 -43.42
C THR A 249 -30.76 -2.27 -44.63
N ALA A 250 -30.73 -3.60 -44.49
CA ALA A 250 -31.06 -4.51 -45.60
C ALA A 250 -32.40 -4.17 -46.25
N GLU A 251 -33.33 -3.57 -45.49
CA GLU A 251 -34.61 -3.03 -45.98
C GLU A 251 -34.45 -1.82 -46.91
N GLU A 252 -33.53 -0.88 -46.60
CA GLU A 252 -33.25 0.27 -47.47
C GLU A 252 -32.54 -0.15 -48.76
N GLU A 253 -31.70 -1.18 -48.70
CA GLU A 253 -31.03 -1.74 -49.87
C GLU A 253 -32.02 -2.47 -50.79
N VAL A 254 -33.01 -3.17 -50.22
CA VAL A 254 -34.10 -3.81 -50.93
C VAL A 254 -35.03 -2.75 -51.54
N LEU A 255 -35.38 -1.69 -50.82
CA LEU A 255 -36.20 -0.58 -51.33
C LEU A 255 -35.47 0.21 -52.43
N ALA A 256 -34.17 0.45 -52.28
CA ALA A 256 -33.36 1.12 -53.30
C ALA A 256 -33.18 0.24 -54.57
N SER A 257 -33.14 -1.08 -54.43
CA SER A 257 -33.06 -2.02 -55.55
C SER A 257 -34.42 -2.24 -56.25
N SER A 258 -35.53 -2.05 -55.53
CA SER A 258 -36.90 -2.17 -56.06
C SER A 258 -37.37 -0.90 -56.74
N ALA A 259 -36.80 0.26 -56.47
CA ALA A 259 -36.96 1.48 -57.24
C ALA A 259 -36.17 1.39 -58.53
N GLY A 260 -36.74 0.73 -59.54
CA GLY A 260 -36.11 0.58 -60.84
C GLY A 260 -35.76 1.91 -61.50
N PRO A 261 -34.81 1.90 -62.44
CA PRO A 261 -34.37 3.13 -63.08
C PRO A 261 -35.56 3.85 -63.71
N SER A 262 -35.81 5.08 -63.23
CA SER A 262 -36.76 5.97 -63.84
C SER A 262 -36.32 6.19 -65.28
N GLY A 263 -37.04 5.53 -66.24
CA GLY A 263 -36.77 5.65 -67.67
C GLY A 263 -36.87 7.11 -68.11
N PRO A 264 -36.17 7.46 -69.21
CA PRO A 264 -36.20 8.83 -69.69
C PRO A 264 -37.65 9.18 -70.14
N PRO A 265 -38.06 10.42 -69.94
CA PRO A 265 -39.40 10.84 -70.31
C PRO A 265 -39.58 10.65 -71.81
N PRO A 266 -40.77 10.22 -72.29
CA PRO A 266 -41.04 10.05 -73.71
C PRO A 266 -40.86 11.39 -74.39
N SER A 267 -39.99 11.44 -75.41
CA SER A 267 -39.84 12.59 -76.29
C SER A 267 -41.19 12.82 -77.06
N ALA A 268 -41.79 13.96 -76.84
CA ALA A 268 -42.95 14.40 -77.63
C ALA A 268 -42.51 14.64 -79.07
N ALA A 269 -43.16 13.93 -80.01
CA ALA A 269 -43.07 14.15 -81.46
C ALA A 269 -44.06 15.23 -81.89
#